data_4434134a835907547d412669b185e706
#
_entry.id   4434134a835907547d412669b185e706
#
_cell.length_a   1.000
_cell.length_b   1.000
_cell.length_c   1.000
_cell.angle_alpha   90.00
_cell.angle_beta   90.00
_cell.angle_gamma   90.00
#
_symmetry.space_group_name_H-M   'P 1'
#
loop_
_entity.id
_entity.type
_entity.pdbx_description
1 polymer ?
#
loop_
_entity_poly.entity_id
_entity_poly.type
_entity_poly.pdbx_seq_one_letter_code
_entity_poly.pdbx_strand_id
1 'polypeptide(L)'
;MSPLTAGQAGTSFTIDYEQPGSGQLRARVTGRRGGLETLLEYWYAIADEARRIGADMLLVVDELAGDPLPPEQLQGWVGAMAGQGFEKFRIAYVEADGSRIALLEMAEIHAREHGYNARVFGNESDAAMWLRHGER
;
A
#
# COMPACT_ATOMS: atom_id res chain seq x y z
N MET A 1 -8.22 -17.85 -5.12
CA MET A 1 -8.27 -17.96 -4.54
C MET A 1 -8.11 -17.49 -3.39
N SER A 2 -8.00 -16.57 -3.20
CA SER A 2 -7.59 -16.29 -1.90
C SER A 2 -8.70 -16.01 -0.96
N PRO A 3 -8.92 -16.84 -0.03
CA PRO A 3 -9.91 -16.56 0.98
C PRO A 3 -9.41 -15.64 2.06
N LEU A 4 -8.23 -15.10 1.87
CA LEU A 4 -7.66 -14.26 2.90
C LEU A 4 -8.45 -13.00 3.14
N THR A 5 -9.13 -12.51 2.10
CA THR A 5 -9.94 -11.33 2.28
C THR A 5 -11.01 -11.52 3.31
N ALA A 6 -11.45 -12.76 3.49
CA ALA A 6 -12.47 -13.03 4.48
C ALA A 6 -12.00 -12.72 5.89
N GLY A 7 -10.71 -12.76 6.11
CA GLY A 7 -10.17 -12.42 7.42
C GLY A 7 -10.36 -10.98 7.81
N GLN A 8 -10.74 -10.15 6.83
CA GLN A 8 -10.97 -8.75 7.10
C GLN A 8 -12.42 -8.42 7.35
N ALA A 9 -13.26 -9.41 7.46
CA ALA A 9 -14.65 -9.18 7.76
C ALA A 9 -14.76 -8.44 9.09
N GLY A 10 -15.66 -7.50 9.15
CA GLY A 10 -15.85 -6.67 10.34
C GLY A 10 -15.17 -5.34 10.26
N THR A 11 -14.28 -5.15 9.27
CA THR A 11 -13.70 -3.85 9.05
C THR A 11 -14.44 -3.16 7.92
N SER A 12 -14.04 -1.92 7.65
CA SER A 12 -14.69 -1.14 6.59
C SER A 12 -14.07 -1.39 5.22
N PHE A 13 -13.11 -2.29 5.11
CA PHE A 13 -12.40 -2.52 3.85
C PHE A 13 -12.32 -4.00 3.54
N THR A 14 -11.99 -4.27 2.27
CA THR A 14 -11.73 -5.62 1.78
C THR A 14 -10.43 -5.57 0.97
N ILE A 15 -9.63 -6.60 1.08
CA ILE A 15 -8.40 -6.70 0.30
C ILE A 15 -8.49 -7.92 -0.61
N ASP A 16 -8.31 -7.71 -1.91
CA ASP A 16 -8.20 -8.79 -2.88
C ASP A 16 -6.73 -8.95 -3.25
N TYR A 17 -6.23 -10.15 -3.10
CA TYR A 17 -4.83 -10.44 -3.34
C TYR A 17 -4.64 -11.20 -4.64
N GLU A 18 -3.56 -10.86 -5.36
CA GLU A 18 -3.11 -11.60 -6.52
C GLU A 18 -1.60 -11.69 -6.49
N GLN A 19 -1.07 -12.71 -7.10
CA GLN A 19 0.37 -12.84 -7.26
C GLN A 19 0.69 -12.83 -8.75
N PRO A 20 0.91 -11.63 -9.34
CA PRO A 20 1.10 -11.52 -10.79
C PRO A 20 2.40 -12.14 -11.28
N GLY A 21 3.38 -12.30 -10.40
CA GLY A 21 4.64 -12.91 -10.76
C GLY A 21 5.39 -13.32 -9.53
N SER A 22 6.50 -13.98 -9.75
CA SER A 22 7.33 -14.43 -8.64
C SER A 22 7.83 -13.24 -7.84
N GLY A 23 7.71 -13.34 -6.52
CA GLY A 23 8.17 -12.29 -5.63
C GLY A 23 7.25 -11.07 -5.55
N GLN A 24 6.10 -11.10 -6.20
CA GLN A 24 5.19 -9.96 -6.24
C GLN A 24 3.87 -10.29 -5.56
N LEU A 25 3.33 -9.30 -4.88
CA LEU A 25 1.98 -9.38 -4.32
C LEU A 25 1.22 -8.14 -4.74
N ARG A 26 0.07 -8.33 -5.36
CA ARG A 26 -0.84 -7.25 -5.69
C ARG A 26 -1.99 -7.27 -4.69
N ALA A 27 -2.24 -6.14 -4.05
CA ALA A 27 -3.31 -6.00 -3.08
C ALA A 27 -4.22 -4.86 -3.50
N ARG A 28 -5.46 -5.17 -3.78
CA ARG A 28 -6.46 -4.17 -4.15
C ARG A 28 -7.37 -3.95 -2.96
N VAL A 29 -7.41 -2.74 -2.46
CA VAL A 29 -8.14 -2.39 -1.25
C VAL A 29 -9.39 -1.60 -1.63
N THR A 30 -10.54 -2.13 -1.29
CA THR A 30 -11.82 -1.48 -1.58
C THR A 30 -12.62 -1.33 -0.30
N GLY A 31 -13.65 -0.48 -0.34
CA GLY A 31 -14.49 -0.23 0.81
C GLY A 31 -14.48 1.24 1.18
N ARG A 32 -14.56 1.50 2.47
CA ARG A 32 -14.59 2.87 2.97
C ARG A 32 -13.27 3.22 3.61
N ARG A 33 -12.81 4.42 3.29
CA ARG A 33 -11.59 4.95 3.90
C ARG A 33 -11.92 5.33 5.33
N GLY A 34 -11.27 4.69 6.27
CA GLY A 34 -11.39 5.05 7.66
C GLY A 34 -10.30 6.03 8.05
N GLY A 35 -9.97 6.05 9.32
CA GLY A 35 -8.88 6.86 9.81
C GLY A 35 -7.55 6.15 9.70
N LEU A 36 -6.58 6.67 10.46
CA LEU A 36 -5.24 6.12 10.48
C LEU A 36 -5.23 4.65 10.88
N GLU A 37 -6.09 4.27 11.81
CA GLU A 37 -6.14 2.88 12.28
C GLU A 37 -6.49 1.93 11.15
N THR A 38 -7.45 2.30 10.31
CA THR A 38 -7.82 1.48 9.17
C THR A 38 -6.67 1.35 8.18
N LEU A 39 -5.98 2.46 7.94
CA LEU A 39 -4.83 2.47 7.05
C LEU A 39 -3.75 1.52 7.56
N LEU A 40 -3.42 1.58 8.82
CA LEU A 40 -2.42 0.70 9.41
C LEU A 40 -2.87 -0.76 9.36
N GLU A 41 -4.14 -1.00 9.59
CA GLU A 41 -4.69 -2.34 9.60
C GLU A 41 -4.47 -3.04 8.26
N TYR A 42 -4.83 -2.37 7.17
CA TYR A 42 -4.69 -3.05 5.90
C TYR A 42 -3.23 -3.14 5.45
N TRP A 43 -2.38 -2.18 5.81
CA TRP A 43 -0.97 -2.28 5.49
C TRP A 43 -0.30 -3.44 6.23
N TYR A 44 -0.63 -3.62 7.51
CA TYR A 44 -0.10 -4.76 8.27
C TYR A 44 -0.58 -6.07 7.68
N ALA A 45 -1.86 -6.14 7.27
CA ALA A 45 -2.38 -7.35 6.64
C ALA A 45 -1.65 -7.67 5.34
N ILE A 46 -1.39 -6.65 4.52
CA ILE A 46 -0.66 -6.83 3.27
C ILE A 46 0.77 -7.33 3.54
N ALA A 47 1.43 -6.74 4.53
CA ALA A 47 2.78 -7.16 4.86
C ALA A 47 2.82 -8.61 5.34
N ASP A 48 1.85 -9.00 6.14
CA ASP A 48 1.77 -10.39 6.62
C ASP A 48 1.58 -11.35 5.47
N GLU A 49 0.72 -11.01 4.52
CA GLU A 49 0.51 -11.86 3.37
C GLU A 49 1.74 -11.93 2.48
N ALA A 50 2.44 -10.80 2.31
CA ALA A 50 3.66 -10.78 1.53
C ALA A 50 4.72 -11.69 2.16
N ARG A 51 4.83 -11.65 3.47
CA ARG A 51 5.79 -12.51 4.17
C ARG A 51 5.42 -13.98 4.02
N ARG A 52 4.13 -14.27 4.09
CA ARG A 52 3.65 -15.65 3.97
C ARG A 52 4.02 -16.26 2.64
N ILE A 53 3.94 -15.49 1.56
CA ILE A 53 4.23 -16.01 0.22
C ILE A 53 5.65 -15.71 -0.25
N GLY A 54 6.44 -15.02 0.57
CA GLY A 54 7.81 -14.70 0.20
C GLY A 54 7.96 -13.59 -0.81
N ALA A 55 6.99 -12.68 -0.88
CA ALA A 55 7.06 -11.56 -1.81
C ALA A 55 7.89 -10.44 -1.21
N ASP A 56 8.63 -9.73 -2.07
CA ASP A 56 9.36 -8.54 -1.67
C ASP A 56 8.95 -7.32 -2.49
N MET A 57 8.02 -7.48 -3.41
CA MET A 57 7.48 -6.39 -4.21
C MET A 57 5.99 -6.31 -3.98
N LEU A 58 5.52 -5.13 -3.59
CA LEU A 58 4.12 -4.90 -3.28
C LEU A 58 3.53 -3.90 -4.25
N LEU A 59 2.40 -4.25 -4.86
CA LEU A 59 1.60 -3.33 -5.65
C LEU A 59 0.29 -3.14 -4.91
N VAL A 60 0.11 -1.97 -4.32
CA VAL A 60 -1.08 -1.69 -3.52
C VAL A 60 -1.97 -0.73 -4.29
N VAL A 61 -3.17 -1.19 -4.63
CA VAL A 61 -4.12 -0.39 -5.39
C VAL A 61 -5.20 0.08 -4.43
N ASP A 62 -5.21 1.38 -4.15
CA ASP A 62 -6.14 1.97 -3.20
C ASP A 62 -7.38 2.45 -3.93
N GLU A 63 -8.50 1.77 -3.71
CA GLU A 63 -9.79 2.14 -4.28
C GLU A 63 -10.81 2.40 -3.17
N LEU A 64 -10.33 2.84 -2.02
CA LEU A 64 -11.22 3.16 -0.92
C LEU A 64 -12.00 4.43 -1.20
N ALA A 65 -13.26 4.43 -0.82
CA ALA A 65 -14.12 5.60 -0.96
C ALA A 65 -14.01 6.46 0.27
N GLY A 66 -14.19 7.77 0.10
CA GLY A 66 -14.18 8.71 1.21
C GLY A 66 -13.05 9.70 1.13
N ASP A 67 -13.03 10.61 2.07
CA ASP A 67 -12.06 11.69 2.09
C ASP A 67 -10.66 11.17 2.44
N PRO A 68 -9.62 11.81 1.90
CA PRO A 68 -8.25 11.43 2.26
C PRO A 68 -7.94 11.81 3.70
N LEU A 69 -6.90 11.17 4.23
CA LEU A 69 -6.45 11.51 5.56
C LEU A 69 -5.77 12.87 5.57
N PRO A 70 -5.86 13.60 6.68
CA PRO A 70 -5.11 14.85 6.81
C PRO A 70 -3.61 14.61 6.74
N PRO A 71 -2.83 15.62 6.32
CA PRO A 71 -1.39 15.44 6.16
C PRO A 71 -0.68 14.96 7.44
N GLU A 72 -1.09 15.45 8.58
CA GLU A 72 -0.44 15.04 9.83
C GLU A 72 -0.68 13.57 10.13
N GLN A 73 -1.83 13.02 9.72
CA GLN A 73 -2.08 11.61 9.91
C GLN A 73 -1.28 10.76 8.93
N LEU A 74 -1.04 11.27 7.73
CA LEU A 74 -0.19 10.56 6.79
C LEU A 74 1.24 10.46 7.29
N GLN A 75 1.73 11.50 7.94
CA GLN A 75 3.05 11.45 8.57
C GLN A 75 3.06 10.43 9.69
N GLY A 76 1.99 10.38 10.47
CA GLY A 76 1.86 9.40 11.53
C GLY A 76 1.85 7.97 11.00
N TRP A 77 1.29 7.77 9.81
CA TRP A 77 1.28 6.47 9.15
C TRP A 77 2.70 5.99 8.89
N VAL A 78 3.52 6.84 8.27
CA VAL A 78 4.90 6.47 7.97
C VAL A 78 5.66 6.12 9.26
N GLY A 79 5.51 6.95 10.29
CA GLY A 79 6.18 6.71 11.55
C GLY A 79 5.72 5.42 12.24
N ALA A 80 4.41 5.13 12.15
CA ALA A 80 3.87 3.94 12.80
C ALA A 80 4.32 2.66 12.10
N MET A 81 4.68 2.75 10.83
CA MET A 81 5.17 1.58 10.10
C MET A 81 6.64 1.30 10.35
N ALA A 82 7.33 2.19 11.05
CA ALA A 82 8.74 1.99 11.35
C ALA A 82 8.92 0.77 12.23
N GLY A 83 9.96 0.00 11.97
CA GLY A 83 10.23 -1.19 12.76
C GLY A 83 9.42 -2.42 12.37
N GLN A 84 8.55 -2.30 11.38
CA GLN A 84 7.70 -3.42 10.95
C GLN A 84 8.26 -4.18 9.74
N GLY A 85 9.45 -3.81 9.28
CA GLY A 85 10.09 -4.51 8.18
C GLY A 85 9.69 -4.03 6.80
N PHE A 86 8.96 -2.93 6.70
CA PHE A 86 8.51 -2.43 5.40
C PHE A 86 9.66 -1.96 4.52
N GLU A 87 10.80 -1.63 5.11
CA GLU A 87 11.97 -1.23 4.34
C GLU A 87 12.52 -2.36 3.46
N LYS A 88 12.09 -3.60 3.73
CA LYS A 88 12.51 -4.74 2.93
C LYS A 88 11.69 -4.93 1.68
N PHE A 89 10.59 -4.20 1.54
CA PHE A 89 9.72 -4.30 0.39
C PHE A 89 10.00 -3.16 -0.58
N ARG A 90 9.75 -3.44 -1.86
CA ARG A 90 9.64 -2.40 -2.86
C ARG A 90 8.14 -2.17 -3.06
N ILE A 91 7.68 -0.96 -2.80
CA ILE A 91 6.25 -0.69 -2.70
C ILE A 91 5.82 0.30 -3.76
N ALA A 92 4.87 -0.10 -4.60
CA ALA A 92 4.21 0.80 -5.54
C ALA A 92 2.78 1.00 -5.07
N TYR A 93 2.42 2.24 -4.82
CA TYR A 93 1.09 2.58 -4.31
C TYR A 93 0.34 3.31 -5.40
N VAL A 94 -0.82 2.79 -5.78
CA VAL A 94 -1.60 3.34 -6.88
C VAL A 94 -2.83 4.03 -6.34
N GLU A 95 -2.98 5.29 -6.69
CA GLU A 95 -4.15 6.09 -6.35
C GLU A 95 -4.67 6.71 -7.64
N ALA A 96 -5.79 6.23 -8.13
CA ALA A 96 -6.31 6.67 -9.41
C ALA A 96 -6.98 8.05 -9.33
N ASP A 97 -7.33 8.50 -8.13
CA ASP A 97 -7.95 9.81 -7.96
C ASP A 97 -6.86 10.87 -7.95
N GLY A 98 -6.72 11.58 -9.06
CA GLY A 98 -5.66 12.57 -9.22
C GLY A 98 -5.68 13.67 -8.17
N SER A 99 -6.82 13.91 -7.55
CA SER A 99 -6.91 14.97 -6.56
C SER A 99 -6.12 14.64 -5.29
N ARG A 100 -5.73 13.38 -5.11
CA ARG A 100 -4.99 12.94 -3.92
C ARG A 100 -3.51 12.75 -4.17
N ILE A 101 -3.08 12.82 -5.41
CA ILE A 101 -1.69 12.48 -5.75
C ILE A 101 -0.70 13.39 -5.04
N ALA A 102 -0.95 14.70 -5.04
CA ALA A 102 -0.01 15.63 -4.41
C ALA A 102 0.17 15.33 -2.93
N LEU A 103 -0.91 15.02 -2.24
CA LEU A 103 -0.86 14.70 -0.82
C LEU A 103 -0.08 13.42 -0.58
N LEU A 104 -0.29 12.41 -1.43
CA LEU A 104 0.40 11.14 -1.29
C LEU A 104 1.88 11.26 -1.65
N GLU A 105 2.22 12.16 -2.57
CA GLU A 105 3.62 12.39 -2.88
C GLU A 105 4.38 12.96 -1.70
N MET A 106 3.72 13.75 -0.88
CA MET A 106 4.35 14.22 0.36
C MET A 106 4.64 13.05 1.29
N ALA A 107 3.68 12.11 1.38
CA ALA A 107 3.90 10.91 2.18
C ALA A 107 5.01 10.05 1.60
N GLU A 108 5.13 9.99 0.29
CA GLU A 108 6.20 9.26 -0.37
C GLU A 108 7.57 9.82 0.01
N ILE A 109 7.70 11.16 -0.03
CA ILE A 109 8.96 11.80 0.34
C ILE A 109 9.32 11.45 1.77
N HIS A 110 8.34 11.55 2.66
CA HIS A 110 8.56 11.26 4.07
C HIS A 110 8.96 9.79 4.27
N ALA A 111 8.32 8.88 3.54
CA ALA A 111 8.65 7.46 3.61
C ALA A 111 10.08 7.20 3.15
N ARG A 112 10.48 7.85 2.07
CA ARG A 112 11.84 7.68 1.57
C ARG A 112 12.89 8.20 2.54
N GLU A 113 12.55 9.26 3.23
CA GLU A 113 13.44 9.79 4.28
C GLU A 113 13.61 8.79 5.43
N HIS A 114 12.65 7.90 5.59
CA HIS A 114 12.72 6.85 6.61
C HIS A 114 13.30 5.54 6.06
N GLY A 115 13.80 5.57 4.84
CA GLY A 115 14.46 4.39 4.28
C GLY A 115 13.54 3.43 3.54
N TYR A 116 12.29 3.79 3.31
CA TYR A 116 11.37 2.95 2.57
C TYR A 116 11.55 3.15 1.07
N ASN A 117 11.46 2.06 0.32
CA ASN A 117 11.53 2.13 -1.15
C ASN A 117 10.11 2.11 -1.69
N ALA A 118 9.47 3.27 -1.68
CA ALA A 118 8.05 3.39 -2.02
C ALA A 118 7.83 4.53 -3.01
N ARG A 119 6.90 4.33 -3.95
CA ARG A 119 6.51 5.35 -4.91
C ARG A 119 5.02 5.33 -5.13
N VAL A 120 4.47 6.51 -5.43
CA VAL A 120 3.05 6.71 -5.70
C VAL A 120 2.85 6.87 -7.20
N PHE A 121 1.82 6.20 -7.72
CA PHE A 121 1.49 6.23 -9.14
C PHE A 121 0.02 6.51 -9.32
N GLY A 122 -0.32 7.09 -10.48
CA GLY A 122 -1.71 7.35 -10.84
C GLY A 122 -2.37 6.19 -11.57
N ASN A 123 -1.62 5.17 -11.97
CA ASN A 123 -2.18 4.01 -12.65
C ASN A 123 -1.32 2.78 -12.41
N GLU A 124 -1.93 1.61 -12.61
CA GLU A 124 -1.24 0.35 -12.34
C GLU A 124 -0.15 0.02 -13.35
N SER A 125 -0.32 0.46 -14.58
CA SER A 125 0.65 0.16 -15.63
C SER A 125 2.03 0.70 -15.27
N ASP A 126 2.07 1.97 -14.89
CA ASP A 126 3.34 2.60 -14.51
C ASP A 126 3.90 1.98 -13.24
N ALA A 127 3.02 1.69 -12.30
CA ALA A 127 3.43 1.07 -11.03
C ALA A 127 4.05 -0.30 -11.27
N ALA A 128 3.41 -1.12 -12.08
CA ALA A 128 3.91 -2.46 -12.37
C ALA A 128 5.25 -2.41 -13.09
N MET A 129 5.40 -1.46 -14.00
CA MET A 129 6.65 -1.31 -14.72
C MET A 129 7.80 -0.93 -13.78
N TRP A 130 7.53 0.00 -12.86
CA TRP A 130 8.54 0.40 -11.90
C TRP A 130 8.93 -0.77 -10.98
N LEU A 131 7.95 -1.57 -10.58
CA LEU A 131 8.24 -2.71 -9.72
C LEU A 131 9.15 -3.71 -10.42
N ARG A 132 8.89 -4.00 -11.71
CA ARG A 132 9.67 -4.98 -12.45
C ARG A 132 11.07 -4.48 -12.79
N HIS A 133 11.17 -3.23 -13.19
CA HIS A 133 12.45 -2.72 -13.70
C HIS A 133 13.18 -1.84 -12.71
N GLY A 134 12.44 -1.27 -11.78
CA GLY A 134 13.02 -0.43 -10.78
C GLY A 134 13.55 0.86 -11.36
N GLU A 135 14.19 1.61 -10.51
CA GLU A 135 14.95 2.76 -10.95
C GLU A 135 16.12 2.93 -10.00
N ARG A 136 17.12 3.57 -10.48
CA ARG A 136 18.34 3.69 -9.72
C ARG A 136 18.48 5.03 -9.12
#